data_04534800e90cef1680f1fce03dd912c5
#
_entry.id   04534800e90cef1680f1fce03dd912c5
#
_cell.length_a   1.000
_cell.length_b   1.000
_cell.length_c   1.000
_cell.angle_alpha   90.00
_cell.angle_beta   90.00
_cell.angle_gamma   90.00
#
_symmetry.space_group_name_H-M   'P 1'
#
loop_
_entity.id
_entity.type
_entity.pdbx_description
1 polymer ?
#
loop_
_entity_poly.entity_id
_entity_poly.type
_entity_poly.pdbx_seq_one_letter_code
_entity_poly.pdbx_strand_id
1 'polypeptide(L)'
;LLFSRWIFMNGEEILLKAIDDTINSYANCLTYYARWMDENHTDCNRLPIAHKRHYDHEFIQHLISTHVYAPTTIKQYAAALAFVHGCTMNQVHNARPTVRAEDATRSRSYTEEKFNRQLQYRLQHGPACVAAIMQICRATGLRRDEAEQVCPSNFHFTGTHYICHLSGNPDHLKFPGEKTVWTKGGRIRTIEILSKYNDVLHRILSFCDPDEKICPKIPDRIDVHGIRSMYACELYLAFARPIDMIKPSDRTMEHDKSRPTRYRDRQGYVWDRAALLRVSSSLG
;
A
#
# COMPACT_ATOMS: atom_id res chain seq x y z
N LEU A 1 -12.65 -14.15 21.34
CA LEU A 1 -11.90 -15.31 21.88
C LEU A 1 -12.15 -16.63 21.10
N LEU A 2 -13.15 -16.73 20.25
CA LEU A 2 -13.41 -17.93 19.41
C LEU A 2 -12.76 -17.88 18.03
N PHE A 3 -12.41 -16.70 17.53
CA PHE A 3 -11.76 -16.54 16.22
C PHE A 3 -10.28 -16.93 16.20
N SER A 4 -9.56 -16.77 17.31
CA SER A 4 -8.13 -17.14 17.41
C SER A 4 -7.85 -18.66 17.40
N ARG A 5 -8.85 -19.50 17.67
CA ARG A 5 -8.69 -20.97 17.68
C ARG A 5 -8.83 -21.66 16.32
N TRP A 6 -9.43 -21.01 15.33
CA TRP A 6 -9.63 -21.59 14.00
C TRP A 6 -8.43 -21.45 13.06
N ILE A 7 -7.50 -20.57 13.39
CA ILE A 7 -6.35 -20.20 12.55
C ILE A 7 -5.09 -21.04 12.84
N PHE A 8 -5.06 -21.79 13.96
CA PHE A 8 -3.86 -22.49 14.42
C PHE A 8 -3.51 -23.81 13.72
N MET A 9 -4.16 -24.18 12.61
CA MET A 9 -3.98 -25.53 12.06
C MET A 9 -2.91 -25.69 10.96
N ASN A 10 -2.21 -24.66 10.48
CA ASN A 10 -1.23 -24.82 9.40
C ASN A 10 0.06 -23.99 9.51
N GLY A 11 0.57 -23.74 10.70
CA GLY A 11 2.02 -23.52 10.95
C GLY A 11 2.77 -22.37 10.26
N GLU A 12 2.14 -21.39 9.61
CA GLU A 12 2.84 -20.27 8.98
C GLU A 12 2.50 -18.91 9.63
N GLU A 13 3.42 -18.41 10.43
CA GLU A 13 3.35 -17.14 11.17
C GLU A 13 3.09 -15.91 10.27
N ILE A 14 3.39 -16.03 9.01
CA ILE A 14 3.36 -15.00 7.96
C ILE A 14 1.96 -14.80 7.38
N LEU A 15 1.22 -15.88 7.22
CA LEU A 15 -0.19 -15.83 6.81
C LEU A 15 -1.05 -15.20 7.91
N LEU A 16 -0.66 -15.40 9.18
CA LEU A 16 -1.34 -14.91 10.36
C LEU A 16 -1.39 -13.38 10.42
N LYS A 17 -0.30 -12.67 10.15
CA LYS A 17 -0.28 -11.19 10.26
C LYS A 17 -1.17 -10.51 9.20
N ALA A 18 -1.17 -10.99 7.97
CA ALA A 18 -2.04 -10.46 6.92
C ALA A 18 -3.53 -10.80 7.16
N ILE A 19 -3.77 -11.94 7.82
CA ILE A 19 -5.09 -12.38 8.26
C ILE A 19 -5.55 -11.52 9.45
N ASP A 20 -4.67 -11.25 10.43
CA ASP A 20 -4.96 -10.44 11.61
C ASP A 20 -5.35 -9.00 11.24
N ASP A 21 -4.64 -8.36 10.32
CA ASP A 21 -4.98 -7.02 9.83
C ASP A 21 -6.36 -7.00 9.15
N THR A 22 -6.67 -8.04 8.38
CA THR A 22 -7.98 -8.19 7.72
C THR A 22 -9.08 -8.45 8.75
N ILE A 23 -8.85 -9.33 9.72
CA ILE A 23 -9.79 -9.64 10.81
C ILE A 23 -10.04 -8.40 11.66
N ASN A 24 -9.00 -7.66 12.06
CA ASN A 24 -9.13 -6.43 12.83
C ASN A 24 -9.92 -5.37 12.06
N SER A 25 -9.66 -5.26 10.75
CA SER A 25 -10.40 -4.36 9.88
C SER A 25 -11.88 -4.75 9.77
N TYR A 26 -12.19 -6.05 9.64
CA TYR A 26 -13.56 -6.55 9.62
C TYR A 26 -14.23 -6.40 10.99
N ALA A 27 -13.53 -6.65 12.10
CA ALA A 27 -14.05 -6.43 13.44
C ALA A 27 -14.48 -4.98 13.66
N ASN A 28 -13.69 -4.00 13.19
CA ASN A 28 -14.06 -2.59 13.24
C ASN A 28 -15.32 -2.29 12.41
N CYS A 29 -15.43 -2.86 11.21
CA CYS A 29 -16.62 -2.72 10.37
C CYS A 29 -17.86 -3.30 11.05
N LEU A 30 -17.73 -4.50 11.64
CA LEU A 30 -18.84 -5.19 12.32
C LEU A 30 -19.24 -4.48 13.64
N THR A 31 -18.31 -3.87 14.35
CA THR A 31 -18.59 -3.03 15.52
C THR A 31 -19.43 -1.83 15.14
N TYR A 32 -19.13 -1.17 14.01
CA TYR A 32 -19.94 -0.08 13.53
C TYR A 32 -21.33 -0.55 13.08
N TYR A 33 -21.42 -1.68 12.37
CA TYR A 33 -22.71 -2.29 12.01
C TYR A 33 -23.57 -2.63 13.25
N ALA A 34 -22.95 -3.24 14.27
CA ALA A 34 -23.65 -3.55 15.53
C ALA A 34 -24.23 -2.28 16.18
N ARG A 35 -23.45 -1.21 16.26
CA ARG A 35 -23.90 0.09 16.79
C ARG A 35 -25.08 0.65 15.99
N TRP A 36 -24.97 0.65 14.66
CA TRP A 36 -26.03 1.08 13.77
C TRP A 36 -27.31 0.26 13.99
N MET A 37 -27.19 -1.06 14.17
CA MET A 37 -28.30 -1.95 14.48
C MET A 37 -28.94 -1.58 15.83
N ASP A 38 -28.12 -1.30 16.84
CA ASP A 38 -28.61 -0.91 18.16
C ASP A 38 -29.39 0.42 18.13
N GLU A 39 -29.00 1.33 17.26
CA GLU A 39 -29.64 2.63 17.09
C GLU A 39 -30.93 2.57 16.24
N ASN A 40 -31.02 1.69 15.25
CA ASN A 40 -32.09 1.68 14.28
C ASN A 40 -33.06 0.48 14.41
N HIS A 41 -32.61 -0.63 15.02
CA HIS A 41 -33.33 -1.88 15.15
C HIS A 41 -33.21 -2.47 16.56
N THR A 42 -33.72 -1.74 17.56
CA THR A 42 -33.60 -2.06 19.02
C THR A 42 -34.20 -3.41 19.40
N ASP A 43 -35.19 -3.88 18.66
CA ASP A 43 -35.81 -5.20 18.80
C ASP A 43 -34.88 -6.38 18.46
N CYS A 44 -33.83 -6.13 17.67
CA CYS A 44 -32.86 -7.11 17.23
C CYS A 44 -31.56 -7.14 18.04
N ASN A 45 -31.42 -6.31 19.08
CA ASN A 45 -30.16 -6.15 19.83
C ASN A 45 -29.62 -7.44 20.45
N ARG A 46 -30.51 -8.37 20.82
CA ARG A 46 -30.13 -9.65 21.44
C ARG A 46 -29.73 -10.73 20.43
N LEU A 47 -29.91 -10.52 19.13
CA LEU A 47 -29.56 -11.49 18.12
C LEU A 47 -28.08 -11.40 17.78
N PRO A 48 -27.37 -12.55 17.60
CA PRO A 48 -26.03 -12.56 17.03
C PRO A 48 -25.99 -11.88 15.67
N ILE A 49 -24.86 -11.25 15.32
CA ILE A 49 -24.68 -10.57 14.01
C ILE A 49 -25.03 -11.51 12.84
N ALA A 50 -24.64 -12.78 12.92
CA ALA A 50 -24.93 -13.78 11.89
C ALA A 50 -26.43 -13.95 11.57
N HIS A 51 -27.32 -13.56 12.48
CA HIS A 51 -28.78 -13.63 12.29
C HIS A 51 -29.39 -12.33 11.78
N LYS A 52 -28.58 -11.28 11.63
CA LYS A 52 -29.03 -9.93 11.23
C LYS A 52 -28.88 -9.68 9.71
N ARG A 53 -28.63 -10.71 8.93
CA ARG A 53 -28.33 -10.63 7.48
C ARG A 53 -29.35 -9.83 6.64
N HIS A 54 -30.61 -9.86 7.00
CA HIS A 54 -31.65 -9.16 6.25
C HIS A 54 -31.56 -7.62 6.35
N TYR A 55 -30.80 -7.09 7.31
CA TYR A 55 -30.51 -5.65 7.43
C TYR A 55 -29.25 -5.18 6.71
N ASP A 56 -28.45 -6.11 6.15
CA ASP A 56 -27.17 -5.79 5.48
C ASP A 56 -27.35 -4.77 4.36
N HIS A 57 -28.38 -4.99 3.54
CA HIS A 57 -28.67 -4.09 2.42
C HIS A 57 -29.06 -2.69 2.90
N GLU A 58 -29.91 -2.59 3.89
CA GLU A 58 -30.32 -1.33 4.50
C GLU A 58 -29.13 -0.56 5.08
N PHE A 59 -28.27 -1.25 5.81
CA PHE A 59 -27.05 -0.65 6.34
C PHE A 59 -26.12 -0.12 5.22
N ILE A 60 -25.89 -0.89 4.17
CA ILE A 60 -25.07 -0.45 3.04
C ILE A 60 -25.71 0.76 2.33
N GLN A 61 -27.03 0.80 2.17
CA GLN A 61 -27.73 1.97 1.63
C GLN A 61 -27.59 3.21 2.56
N HIS A 62 -27.66 3.01 3.87
CA HIS A 62 -27.38 4.06 4.85
C HIS A 62 -25.96 4.63 4.66
N LEU A 63 -24.92 3.79 4.53
CA LEU A 63 -23.55 4.25 4.29
C LEU A 63 -23.41 5.02 2.98
N ILE A 64 -24.14 4.62 1.93
CA ILE A 64 -24.15 5.32 0.64
C ILE A 64 -24.85 6.69 0.77
N SER A 65 -26.00 6.74 1.44
CA SER A 65 -26.82 7.94 1.55
C SER A 65 -26.19 9.04 2.42
N THR A 66 -25.35 8.66 3.38
CA THR A 66 -24.64 9.63 4.23
C THR A 66 -23.57 10.40 3.48
N HIS A 67 -23.09 9.92 2.33
CA HIS A 67 -21.98 10.51 1.53
C HIS A 67 -20.67 10.75 2.29
N VAL A 68 -20.52 10.19 3.50
CA VAL A 68 -19.33 10.37 4.36
C VAL A 68 -18.21 9.40 3.98
N TYR A 69 -18.58 8.22 3.46
CA TYR A 69 -17.63 7.15 3.21
C TYR A 69 -17.23 7.06 1.73
N ALA A 70 -15.92 6.88 1.51
CA ALA A 70 -15.42 6.56 0.17
C ALA A 70 -15.97 5.20 -0.30
N PRO A 71 -16.22 5.00 -1.62
CA PRO A 71 -16.74 3.75 -2.17
C PRO A 71 -15.91 2.51 -1.82
N THR A 72 -14.59 2.67 -1.66
CA THR A 72 -13.68 1.61 -1.20
C THR A 72 -13.96 1.20 0.24
N THR A 73 -14.33 2.16 1.10
CA THR A 73 -14.71 1.91 2.49
C THR A 73 -16.04 1.16 2.54
N ILE A 74 -17.04 1.56 1.74
CA ILE A 74 -18.33 0.86 1.66
C ILE A 74 -18.14 -0.61 1.19
N LYS A 75 -17.25 -0.85 0.21
CA LYS A 75 -16.88 -2.21 -0.20
C LYS A 75 -16.25 -3.02 0.93
N GLN A 76 -15.49 -2.39 1.81
CA GLN A 76 -14.89 -3.05 2.97
C GLN A 76 -15.95 -3.47 3.98
N TYR A 77 -16.95 -2.64 4.24
CA TYR A 77 -18.13 -3.02 5.05
C TYR A 77 -18.88 -4.19 4.43
N ALA A 78 -19.16 -4.15 3.12
CA ALA A 78 -19.83 -5.25 2.43
C ALA A 78 -19.01 -6.55 2.47
N ALA A 79 -17.68 -6.48 2.38
CA ALA A 79 -16.80 -7.63 2.53
C ALA A 79 -16.83 -8.22 3.94
N ALA A 80 -16.83 -7.37 4.98
CA ALA A 80 -16.92 -7.80 6.37
C ALA A 80 -18.26 -8.50 6.67
N LEU A 81 -19.38 -7.95 6.18
CA LEU A 81 -20.71 -8.57 6.31
C LEU A 81 -20.80 -9.90 5.54
N ALA A 82 -20.29 -9.93 4.31
CA ALA A 82 -20.26 -11.16 3.51
C ALA A 82 -19.45 -12.28 4.20
N PHE A 83 -18.33 -11.89 4.82
CA PHE A 83 -17.49 -12.84 5.58
C PHE A 83 -18.22 -13.43 6.77
N VAL A 84 -18.86 -12.60 7.61
CA VAL A 84 -19.56 -13.09 8.82
C VAL A 84 -20.80 -13.91 8.50
N HIS A 85 -21.45 -13.62 7.36
CA HIS A 85 -22.66 -14.32 6.92
C HIS A 85 -22.35 -15.52 5.99
N GLY A 86 -21.07 -15.79 5.67
CA GLY A 86 -20.68 -16.88 4.78
C GLY A 86 -21.26 -16.74 3.36
N CYS A 87 -21.38 -15.52 2.86
CA CYS A 87 -21.99 -15.24 1.54
C CYS A 87 -21.05 -14.40 0.65
N THR A 88 -21.45 -14.12 -0.58
CA THR A 88 -20.68 -13.27 -1.48
C THR A 88 -20.98 -11.77 -1.25
N MET A 89 -20.04 -10.90 -1.56
CA MET A 89 -20.25 -9.44 -1.48
C MET A 89 -21.43 -8.96 -2.33
N ASN A 90 -21.70 -9.60 -3.47
CA ASN A 90 -22.83 -9.25 -4.33
C ASN A 90 -24.19 -9.55 -3.66
N GLN A 91 -24.23 -10.49 -2.74
CA GLN A 91 -25.44 -10.81 -1.95
C GLN A 91 -25.70 -9.80 -0.85
N VAL A 92 -24.66 -9.13 -0.38
CA VAL A 92 -24.76 -8.03 0.61
C VAL A 92 -25.08 -6.71 -0.09
N HIS A 93 -24.49 -6.49 -1.27
CA HIS A 93 -24.57 -5.22 -1.96
C HIS A 93 -24.65 -5.37 -3.48
N ASN A 94 -25.87 -5.26 -4.03
CA ASN A 94 -26.12 -5.41 -5.46
C ASN A 94 -25.69 -4.20 -6.31
N ALA A 95 -25.59 -3.02 -5.74
CA ALA A 95 -25.14 -1.82 -6.44
C ALA A 95 -23.65 -1.60 -6.20
N ARG A 96 -22.84 -1.61 -7.26
CA ARG A 96 -21.47 -1.08 -7.17
C ARG A 96 -21.59 0.42 -6.95
N PRO A 97 -21.07 0.98 -5.83
CA PRO A 97 -21.03 2.43 -5.69
C PRO A 97 -20.33 3.00 -6.92
N THR A 98 -21.00 3.85 -7.65
CA THR A 98 -20.43 4.58 -8.78
C THR A 98 -19.44 5.56 -8.17
N VAL A 99 -18.14 5.27 -8.30
CA VAL A 99 -17.09 6.21 -7.92
C VAL A 99 -17.11 7.31 -8.98
N ARG A 100 -17.53 8.51 -8.63
CA ARG A 100 -17.32 9.68 -9.47
C ARG A 100 -15.81 9.90 -9.61
N ALA A 101 -15.36 10.38 -10.78
CA ALA A 101 -13.93 10.63 -11.01
C ALA A 101 -13.35 11.62 -9.97
N GLU A 102 -14.15 12.58 -9.56
CA GLU A 102 -13.88 13.58 -8.52
C GLU A 102 -13.71 12.97 -7.12
N ASP A 103 -14.46 11.91 -6.79
CA ASP A 103 -14.40 11.22 -5.49
C ASP A 103 -13.20 10.25 -5.41
N ALA A 104 -12.58 9.92 -6.55
CA ALA A 104 -11.44 9.01 -6.61
C ALA A 104 -10.10 9.71 -6.32
N THR A 105 -10.09 11.03 -6.26
CA THR A 105 -8.89 11.82 -6.00
C THR A 105 -8.59 11.86 -4.51
N ARG A 106 -7.61 11.06 -4.07
CA ARG A 106 -6.95 11.31 -2.79
C ARG A 106 -6.09 12.56 -2.94
N SER A 107 -6.55 13.70 -2.45
CA SER A 107 -5.77 14.95 -2.36
C SER A 107 -4.72 14.90 -1.23
N ARG A 108 -3.83 13.91 -1.26
CA ARG A 108 -2.66 13.91 -0.38
C ARG A 108 -1.54 14.68 -1.08
N SER A 109 -1.52 15.99 -0.89
CA SER A 109 -0.39 16.82 -1.31
C SER A 109 0.75 16.68 -0.28
N TYR A 110 1.61 15.71 -0.48
CA TYR A 110 2.89 15.68 0.21
C TYR A 110 3.92 16.33 -0.72
N THR A 111 4.37 17.53 -0.35
CA THR A 111 5.25 18.36 -1.19
C THR A 111 6.72 18.19 -0.80
N GLU A 112 7.63 18.54 -1.72
CA GLU A 112 9.08 18.58 -1.49
C GLU A 112 9.44 19.48 -0.29
N GLU A 113 8.78 20.63 -0.17
CA GLU A 113 8.99 21.56 0.95
C GLU A 113 8.60 20.92 2.29
N LYS A 114 7.46 20.21 2.33
CA LYS A 114 7.03 19.48 3.52
C LYS A 114 8.00 18.38 3.89
N PHE A 115 8.49 17.62 2.92
CA PHE A 115 9.50 16.59 3.12
C PHE A 115 10.79 17.20 3.68
N ASN A 116 11.32 18.23 3.02
CA ASN A 116 12.58 18.87 3.43
C ASN A 116 12.48 19.49 4.82
N ARG A 117 11.38 20.16 5.15
CA ARG A 117 11.14 20.70 6.51
C ARG A 117 11.10 19.58 7.55
N GLN A 118 10.44 18.48 7.29
CA GLN A 118 10.42 17.34 8.21
C GLN A 118 11.78 16.68 8.33
N LEU A 119 12.52 16.50 7.24
CA LEU A 119 13.84 15.92 7.23
C LEU A 119 14.82 16.80 8.04
N GLN A 120 14.85 18.11 7.81
CA GLN A 120 15.69 19.05 8.57
C GLN A 120 15.40 19.00 10.07
N TYR A 121 14.12 19.00 10.43
CA TYR A 121 13.73 18.85 11.84
C TYR A 121 14.27 17.54 12.45
N ARG A 122 14.24 16.41 11.70
CA ARG A 122 14.77 15.13 12.18
C ARG A 122 16.27 15.07 12.27
N LEU A 123 16.96 15.70 11.33
CA LEU A 123 18.43 15.82 11.39
C LEU A 123 18.91 16.62 12.61
N GLN A 124 18.13 17.60 13.04
CA GLN A 124 18.48 18.46 14.20
C GLN A 124 18.01 17.89 15.54
N HIS A 125 16.86 17.21 15.60
CA HIS A 125 16.18 16.91 16.86
C HIS A 125 15.74 15.45 17.00
N GLY A 126 16.07 14.57 16.06
CA GLY A 126 15.61 13.20 16.05
C GLY A 126 16.74 12.17 16.07
N PRO A 127 16.41 10.89 16.27
CA PRO A 127 17.36 9.81 16.04
C PRO A 127 17.83 9.81 14.57
N ALA A 128 19.13 9.63 14.35
CA ALA A 128 19.73 9.63 13.02
C ALA A 128 19.08 8.60 12.07
N CYS A 129 18.69 7.44 12.60
CA CYS A 129 18.01 6.38 11.83
C CYS A 129 16.66 6.85 11.22
N VAL A 130 15.94 7.77 11.88
CA VAL A 130 14.68 8.30 11.35
C VAL A 130 14.92 9.21 10.15
N ALA A 131 15.94 10.06 10.19
CA ALA A 131 16.33 10.89 9.06
C ALA A 131 16.85 10.02 7.89
N ALA A 132 17.65 9.00 8.19
CA ALA A 132 18.17 8.04 7.22
C ALA A 132 17.03 7.30 6.51
N ILE A 133 16.07 6.73 7.24
CA ILE A 133 14.98 5.98 6.64
C ILE A 133 14.01 6.88 5.84
N MET A 134 13.82 8.13 6.21
CA MET A 134 13.06 9.08 5.40
C MET A 134 13.71 9.30 4.03
N GLN A 135 15.03 9.44 3.97
CA GLN A 135 15.77 9.58 2.71
C GLN A 135 15.71 8.28 1.88
N ILE A 136 15.82 7.12 2.53
CA ILE A 136 15.66 5.81 1.89
C ILE A 136 14.24 5.67 1.32
N CYS A 137 13.20 5.98 2.09
CA CYS A 137 11.83 5.96 1.58
C CYS A 137 11.63 6.90 0.39
N ARG A 138 12.31 8.06 0.38
CA ARG A 138 12.28 9.01 -0.74
C ARG A 138 12.95 8.45 -2.00
N ALA A 139 14.01 7.67 -1.83
CA ALA A 139 14.76 7.05 -2.91
C ALA A 139 14.14 5.74 -3.43
N THR A 140 13.31 5.07 -2.64
CA THR A 140 12.84 3.70 -2.92
C THR A 140 11.33 3.53 -2.98
N GLY A 141 10.59 4.44 -2.35
CA GLY A 141 9.14 4.29 -2.21
C GLY A 141 8.70 3.08 -1.39
N LEU A 142 9.49 2.62 -0.41
CA LEU A 142 9.12 1.54 0.50
C LEU A 142 7.80 1.83 1.23
N ARG A 143 7.03 0.78 1.53
CA ARG A 143 5.93 0.85 2.49
C ARG A 143 6.48 0.94 3.91
N ARG A 144 5.68 1.40 4.88
CA ARG A 144 6.11 1.53 6.28
C ARG A 144 6.68 0.22 6.81
N ASP A 145 5.93 -0.87 6.68
CA ASP A 145 6.33 -2.18 7.21
C ASP A 145 7.61 -2.72 6.53
N GLU A 146 7.82 -2.42 5.25
CA GLU A 146 9.04 -2.75 4.51
C GLU A 146 10.22 -1.89 4.99
N ALA A 147 9.99 -0.60 5.17
CA ALA A 147 11.01 0.35 5.64
C ALA A 147 11.48 0.06 7.08
N GLU A 148 10.60 -0.49 7.93
CA GLU A 148 10.94 -0.92 9.29
C GLU A 148 11.68 -2.26 9.36
N GLN A 149 11.79 -2.98 8.23
CA GLN A 149 12.47 -4.27 8.14
C GLN A 149 13.78 -4.20 7.36
N VAL A 150 13.93 -3.25 6.45
CA VAL A 150 15.04 -3.18 5.51
C VAL A 150 16.38 -2.98 6.21
N CYS A 151 17.39 -3.75 5.76
CA CYS A 151 18.78 -3.68 6.18
C CYS A 151 19.66 -3.14 5.04
N PRO A 152 20.89 -2.66 5.31
CA PRO A 152 21.82 -2.29 4.24
C PRO A 152 22.09 -3.40 3.22
N SER A 153 22.10 -4.65 3.65
CA SER A 153 22.30 -5.82 2.78
C SER A 153 21.19 -6.04 1.74
N ASN A 154 20.05 -5.34 1.83
CA ASN A 154 19.02 -5.33 0.78
C ASN A 154 19.33 -4.35 -0.37
N PHE A 155 20.38 -3.54 -0.26
CA PHE A 155 20.78 -2.55 -1.26
C PHE A 155 22.05 -3.00 -1.99
N HIS A 156 22.00 -2.96 -3.33
CA HIS A 156 23.10 -3.43 -4.17
C HIS A 156 23.46 -2.38 -5.21
N PHE A 157 24.73 -2.05 -5.32
CA PHE A 157 25.22 -1.13 -6.32
C PHE A 157 25.52 -1.86 -7.64
N THR A 158 24.87 -1.43 -8.71
CA THR A 158 24.99 -2.06 -10.05
C THR A 158 26.19 -1.57 -10.85
N GLY A 159 26.99 -0.68 -10.31
CA GLY A 159 28.05 0.05 -11.03
C GLY A 159 27.59 1.44 -11.52
N THR A 160 26.28 1.68 -11.61
CA THR A 160 25.71 2.95 -12.06
C THR A 160 24.71 3.54 -11.08
N HIS A 161 23.94 2.70 -10.41
CA HIS A 161 22.92 3.09 -9.45
C HIS A 161 22.68 1.97 -8.44
N TYR A 162 22.04 2.31 -7.33
CA TYR A 162 21.57 1.32 -6.37
C TYR A 162 20.25 0.69 -6.83
N ILE A 163 20.07 -0.58 -6.46
CA ILE A 163 18.78 -1.27 -6.46
C ILE A 163 18.49 -1.75 -5.03
N CYS A 164 17.21 -1.87 -4.67
CA CYS A 164 16.81 -2.50 -3.43
C CYS A 164 15.97 -3.74 -3.77
N HIS A 165 16.42 -4.90 -3.32
CA HIS A 165 15.69 -6.16 -3.53
C HIS A 165 14.95 -6.56 -2.25
N LEU A 166 13.70 -6.95 -2.41
CA LEU A 166 12.81 -7.33 -1.31
C LEU A 166 12.17 -8.69 -1.60
N SER A 167 12.35 -9.61 -0.67
CA SER A 167 11.67 -10.90 -0.66
C SER A 167 11.35 -11.33 0.78
N GLY A 168 10.13 -11.76 1.03
CA GLY A 168 9.75 -12.39 2.29
C GLY A 168 10.14 -13.87 2.37
N ASN A 169 10.57 -14.48 1.24
CA ASN A 169 10.98 -15.87 1.17
C ASN A 169 12.50 -15.97 1.02
N PRO A 170 13.21 -16.69 1.94
CA PRO A 170 14.65 -16.91 1.86
C PRO A 170 15.12 -17.53 0.53
N ASP A 171 14.33 -18.41 -0.08
CA ASP A 171 14.66 -19.10 -1.33
C ASP A 171 14.71 -18.15 -2.55
N HIS A 172 14.21 -16.95 -2.40
CA HIS A 172 14.15 -15.93 -3.46
C HIS A 172 15.10 -14.76 -3.23
N LEU A 173 16.02 -14.86 -2.27
CA LEU A 173 17.07 -13.86 -2.10
C LEU A 173 18.06 -13.96 -3.28
N LYS A 174 18.43 -12.81 -3.82
CA LYS A 174 19.26 -12.73 -5.04
C LYS A 174 20.74 -12.50 -4.75
N PHE A 175 21.04 -11.92 -3.60
CA PHE A 175 22.38 -11.43 -3.33
C PHE A 175 22.92 -12.02 -2.02
N PRO A 176 24.23 -12.28 -1.92
CA PRO A 176 24.85 -12.76 -0.70
C PRO A 176 24.60 -11.82 0.50
N GLY A 177 24.21 -12.40 1.64
CA GLY A 177 23.95 -11.64 2.87
C GLY A 177 22.64 -10.86 2.91
N GLU A 178 21.84 -10.90 1.84
CA GLU A 178 20.54 -10.24 1.78
C GLU A 178 19.59 -10.74 2.88
N LYS A 179 18.83 -9.84 3.50
CA LYS A 179 17.85 -10.17 4.52
C LYS A 179 16.44 -10.26 3.95
N THR A 180 15.64 -11.15 4.52
CA THR A 180 14.23 -11.23 4.18
C THR A 180 13.50 -9.97 4.64
N VAL A 181 12.69 -9.41 3.74
CA VAL A 181 11.80 -8.29 4.01
C VAL A 181 10.40 -8.69 3.58
N TRP A 182 9.48 -8.74 4.52
CA TRP A 182 8.11 -9.07 4.22
C TRP A 182 7.43 -7.97 3.40
N THR A 183 6.89 -8.36 2.26
CA THR A 183 6.15 -7.45 1.37
C THR A 183 4.67 -7.79 1.40
N LYS A 184 3.82 -6.78 1.22
CA LYS A 184 2.36 -7.00 1.15
C LYS A 184 1.99 -7.98 0.05
N GLY A 185 1.38 -9.11 0.45
CA GLY A 185 1.01 -10.18 -0.47
C GLY A 185 2.19 -11.06 -0.91
N GLY A 186 3.32 -11.06 -0.19
CA GLY A 186 4.48 -11.93 -0.45
C GLY A 186 5.21 -11.64 -1.78
N ARG A 187 4.97 -10.50 -2.41
CA ARG A 187 5.51 -10.19 -3.73
C ARG A 187 7.01 -9.89 -3.67
N ILE A 188 7.78 -10.65 -4.42
CA ILE A 188 9.19 -10.35 -4.67
C ILE A 188 9.27 -9.14 -5.60
N ARG A 189 10.17 -8.20 -5.29
CA ARG A 189 10.40 -7.06 -6.15
C ARG A 189 11.81 -6.51 -6.06
N THR A 190 12.27 -5.95 -7.16
CA THR A 190 13.48 -5.16 -7.25
C THR A 190 13.07 -3.71 -7.51
N ILE A 191 13.48 -2.81 -6.62
CA ILE A 191 13.19 -1.39 -6.68
C ILE A 191 14.34 -0.71 -7.40
N GLU A 192 14.05 0.01 -8.48
CA GLU A 192 15.02 0.87 -9.13
C GLU A 192 15.20 2.17 -8.36
N ILE A 193 16.44 2.56 -8.16
CA ILE A 193 16.78 3.79 -7.46
C ILE A 193 17.48 4.73 -8.44
N LEU A 194 16.97 5.95 -8.56
CA LEU A 194 17.55 6.95 -9.46
C LEU A 194 18.97 7.32 -8.98
N SER A 195 19.92 7.39 -9.94
CA SER A 195 21.34 7.63 -9.66
C SER A 195 21.64 8.88 -8.83
N LYS A 196 20.76 9.89 -8.88
CA LYS A 196 20.87 11.09 -8.04
C LYS A 196 20.83 10.81 -6.53
N TYR A 197 20.35 9.64 -6.12
CA TYR A 197 20.34 9.20 -4.72
C TYR A 197 21.57 8.38 -4.31
N ASN A 198 22.50 8.09 -5.25
CA ASN A 198 23.66 7.24 -4.98
C ASN A 198 24.48 7.75 -3.78
N ASP A 199 24.83 9.04 -3.76
CA ASP A 199 25.69 9.60 -2.72
C ASP A 199 25.05 9.56 -1.34
N VAL A 200 23.74 9.85 -1.27
CA VAL A 200 23.03 9.83 0.01
C VAL A 200 22.87 8.40 0.50
N LEU A 201 22.57 7.46 -0.38
CA LEU A 201 22.47 6.04 -0.02
C LEU A 201 23.81 5.47 0.39
N HIS A 202 24.87 5.72 -0.41
CA HIS A 202 26.20 5.27 -0.08
C HIS A 202 26.61 5.74 1.32
N ARG A 203 26.39 6.99 1.64
CA ARG A 203 26.66 7.57 2.96
C ARG A 203 25.85 6.87 4.06
N ILE A 204 24.54 6.71 3.89
CA ILE A 204 23.69 6.06 4.91
C ILE A 204 24.12 4.62 5.12
N LEU A 205 24.27 3.86 4.04
CA LEU A 205 24.55 2.43 4.09
C LEU A 205 25.94 2.13 4.67
N SER A 206 26.93 3.02 4.45
CA SER A 206 28.29 2.84 4.99
C SER A 206 28.40 3.04 6.50
N PHE A 207 27.41 3.69 7.13
CA PHE A 207 27.38 3.91 8.59
C PHE A 207 26.50 2.91 9.34
N CYS A 208 25.79 2.03 8.63
CA CYS A 208 24.90 1.04 9.24
C CYS A 208 25.53 -0.36 9.18
N ASP A 209 25.26 -1.18 10.19
CA ASP A 209 25.61 -2.60 10.12
C ASP A 209 24.83 -3.28 8.99
N PRO A 210 25.48 -4.05 8.11
CA PRO A 210 24.81 -4.72 6.98
C PRO A 210 23.60 -5.57 7.36
N ASP A 211 23.63 -6.14 8.55
CA ASP A 211 22.63 -7.11 9.02
C ASP A 211 21.57 -6.50 9.96
N GLU A 212 21.77 -5.28 10.40
CA GLU A 212 20.83 -4.60 11.26
C GLU A 212 19.81 -3.75 10.48
N LYS A 213 18.60 -3.67 11.03
CA LYS A 213 17.55 -2.81 10.47
C LYS A 213 17.95 -1.34 10.57
N ILE A 214 17.87 -0.63 9.46
CA ILE A 214 18.26 0.80 9.41
C ILE A 214 17.42 1.64 10.38
N CYS A 215 16.12 1.37 10.49
CA CYS A 215 15.23 2.02 11.44
C CYS A 215 14.10 1.06 11.84
N PRO A 216 14.21 0.33 12.96
CA PRO A 216 13.25 -0.70 13.34
C PRO A 216 11.83 -0.18 13.60
N LYS A 217 11.69 1.11 13.91
CA LYS A 217 10.40 1.74 14.16
C LYS A 217 10.38 3.18 13.65
N ILE A 218 9.48 3.44 12.70
CA ILE A 218 9.27 4.77 12.13
C ILE A 218 8.16 5.48 12.93
N PRO A 219 8.39 6.69 13.45
CA PRO A 219 7.34 7.44 14.17
C PRO A 219 6.08 7.63 13.32
N ASP A 220 4.89 7.50 13.92
CA ASP A 220 3.59 7.54 13.21
C ASP A 220 3.34 8.86 12.47
N ARG A 221 3.90 9.96 12.98
CA ARG A 221 3.84 11.29 12.34
C ARG A 221 4.64 11.42 11.04
N ILE A 222 5.44 10.42 10.65
CA ILE A 222 6.11 10.38 9.35
C ILE A 222 5.11 9.79 8.33
N ASP A 223 4.74 10.59 7.34
CA ASP A 223 3.85 10.13 6.25
C ASP A 223 4.65 9.37 5.17
N VAL A 224 4.97 8.11 5.48
CA VAL A 224 5.68 7.21 4.53
C VAL A 224 4.93 7.05 3.22
N HIS A 225 3.57 7.08 3.25
CA HIS A 225 2.77 7.00 2.02
C HIS A 225 2.88 8.26 1.16
N GLY A 226 2.96 9.43 1.78
CA GLY A 226 3.22 10.68 1.08
C GLY A 226 4.60 10.67 0.43
N ILE A 227 5.64 10.23 1.14
CA ILE A 227 7.00 10.09 0.62
C ILE A 227 7.03 9.09 -0.54
N ARG A 228 6.34 7.95 -0.42
CA ARG A 228 6.20 6.96 -1.50
C ARG A 228 5.51 7.53 -2.74
N SER A 229 4.53 8.40 -2.58
CA SER A 229 3.88 9.08 -3.71
C SER A 229 4.85 10.00 -4.45
N MET A 230 5.73 10.70 -3.73
CA MET A 230 6.80 11.51 -4.34
C MET A 230 7.77 10.66 -5.16
N TYR A 231 8.23 9.52 -4.61
CA TYR A 231 9.05 8.58 -5.36
C TYR A 231 8.35 8.10 -6.65
N ALA A 232 7.07 7.73 -6.56
CA ALA A 232 6.31 7.27 -7.72
C ALA A 232 6.23 8.34 -8.83
N CYS A 233 5.95 9.58 -8.47
CA CYS A 233 5.91 10.70 -9.42
C CYS A 233 7.28 10.94 -10.05
N GLU A 234 8.34 10.93 -9.25
CA GLU A 234 9.68 11.17 -9.73
C GLU A 234 10.19 10.06 -10.64
N LEU A 235 9.95 8.80 -10.26
CA LEU A 235 10.31 7.65 -11.09
C LEU A 235 9.53 7.68 -12.42
N TYR A 236 8.24 8.05 -12.39
CA TYR A 236 7.46 8.24 -13.60
C TYR A 236 8.09 9.32 -14.50
N LEU A 237 8.39 10.50 -13.96
CA LEU A 237 8.97 11.60 -14.73
C LEU A 237 10.35 11.25 -15.31
N ALA A 238 11.14 10.42 -14.63
CA ALA A 238 12.45 9.98 -15.11
C ALA A 238 12.36 9.05 -16.34
N PHE A 239 11.24 8.32 -16.51
CA PHE A 239 11.09 7.33 -17.59
C PHE A 239 9.99 7.67 -18.59
N ALA A 240 9.09 8.59 -18.26
CA ALA A 240 8.00 8.97 -19.16
C ALA A 240 8.55 9.73 -20.38
N ARG A 241 8.13 9.28 -21.54
CA ARG A 241 8.37 10.00 -22.80
C ARG A 241 7.34 11.13 -22.93
N PRO A 242 7.68 12.25 -23.59
CA PRO A 242 6.71 13.22 -24.01
C PRO A 242 5.56 12.56 -24.79
N ILE A 243 4.32 12.91 -24.47
CA ILE A 243 3.15 12.20 -25.02
C ILE A 243 3.02 12.35 -26.54
N ASP A 244 3.45 13.46 -27.09
CA ASP A 244 3.51 13.73 -28.53
C ASP A 244 4.50 12.79 -29.24
N MET A 245 5.56 12.37 -28.57
CA MET A 245 6.56 11.41 -29.07
C MET A 245 6.05 9.97 -29.10
N ILE A 246 4.98 9.62 -28.40
CA ILE A 246 4.40 8.28 -28.39
C ILE A 246 3.41 8.17 -29.55
N LYS A 247 3.70 7.31 -30.53
CA LYS A 247 2.82 7.10 -31.68
C LYS A 247 1.50 6.40 -31.26
N PRO A 248 0.37 6.68 -31.92
CA PRO A 248 -0.90 5.97 -31.63
C PRO A 248 -0.82 4.46 -31.84
N SER A 249 0.10 4.01 -32.71
CA SER A 249 0.38 2.58 -32.99
C SER A 249 1.23 1.90 -31.93
N ASP A 250 1.94 2.66 -31.08
CA ASP A 250 2.84 2.09 -30.08
C ASP A 250 2.06 1.24 -29.09
N ARG A 251 2.64 0.10 -28.76
CA ARG A 251 2.07 -0.89 -27.84
C ARG A 251 3.03 -1.17 -26.70
N THR A 252 2.45 -1.44 -25.54
CA THR A 252 3.14 -1.86 -24.32
C THR A 252 2.51 -3.16 -23.85
N MET A 253 3.31 -4.13 -23.45
CA MET A 253 2.85 -5.38 -22.87
C MET A 253 2.43 -5.14 -21.40
N GLU A 254 1.22 -5.54 -21.05
CA GLU A 254 0.66 -5.45 -19.71
C GLU A 254 -0.11 -6.73 -19.41
N HIS A 255 0.36 -7.52 -18.42
CA HIS A 255 -0.25 -8.80 -18.07
C HIS A 255 -0.52 -9.69 -19.30
N ASP A 256 0.52 -9.91 -20.12
CA ASP A 256 0.50 -10.70 -21.35
C ASP A 256 -0.45 -10.18 -22.45
N LYS A 257 -0.92 -8.95 -22.32
CA LYS A 257 -1.79 -8.27 -23.29
C LYS A 257 -1.11 -7.06 -23.89
N SER A 258 -1.18 -6.97 -25.20
CA SER A 258 -0.75 -5.78 -25.95
C SER A 258 -1.76 -4.63 -25.73
N ARG A 259 -1.31 -3.53 -25.15
CA ARG A 259 -2.13 -2.35 -24.85
C ARG A 259 -1.59 -1.10 -25.52
N PRO A 260 -2.43 -0.12 -25.87
CA PRO A 260 -1.95 1.18 -26.31
C PRO A 260 -1.01 1.81 -25.29
N THR A 261 0.14 2.30 -25.75
CA THR A 261 1.12 2.95 -24.86
C THR A 261 0.61 4.27 -24.32
N ARG A 262 -0.18 5.03 -25.11
CA ARG A 262 -0.94 6.15 -24.58
C ARG A 262 -2.10 5.65 -23.74
N TYR A 263 -2.04 5.87 -22.44
CA TYR A 263 -3.12 5.53 -21.51
C TYR A 263 -3.86 6.80 -21.07
N ARG A 264 -5.18 6.83 -21.27
CA ARG A 264 -6.04 7.90 -20.77
C ARG A 264 -6.72 7.42 -19.49
N ASP A 265 -6.55 8.17 -18.41
CA ASP A 265 -7.25 7.90 -17.15
C ASP A 265 -8.71 8.43 -17.20
N ARG A 266 -9.43 8.19 -16.09
CA ARG A 266 -10.84 8.60 -15.97
C ARG A 266 -11.04 10.12 -15.92
N GLN A 267 -10.00 10.88 -15.56
CA GLN A 267 -10.00 12.34 -15.52
C GLN A 267 -9.61 12.94 -16.86
N GLY A 268 -9.26 12.12 -17.85
CA GLY A 268 -8.88 12.55 -19.18
C GLY A 268 -7.39 12.81 -19.39
N TYR A 269 -6.56 12.70 -18.33
CA TYR A 269 -5.12 12.83 -18.46
C TYR A 269 -4.52 11.68 -19.27
N VAL A 270 -3.53 11.99 -20.08
CA VAL A 270 -2.83 11.01 -20.92
C VAL A 270 -1.45 10.73 -20.32
N TRP A 271 -1.13 9.45 -20.17
CA TRP A 271 0.08 8.95 -19.53
C TRP A 271 0.86 8.01 -20.46
N ASP A 272 2.18 7.92 -20.27
CA ASP A 272 2.99 6.85 -20.85
C ASP A 272 2.80 5.56 -20.03
N ARG A 273 2.10 4.57 -20.60
CA ARG A 273 1.83 3.28 -19.93
C ARG A 273 3.11 2.53 -19.62
N ALA A 274 4.15 2.61 -20.46
CA ALA A 274 5.41 1.93 -20.20
C ALA A 274 6.06 2.47 -18.92
N ALA A 275 6.09 3.78 -18.74
CA ALA A 275 6.57 4.39 -17.50
C ALA A 275 5.70 4.04 -16.29
N LEU A 276 4.36 4.02 -16.44
CA LEU A 276 3.46 3.60 -15.35
C LEU A 276 3.72 2.15 -14.91
N LEU A 277 3.94 1.23 -15.86
CA LEU A 277 4.23 -0.17 -15.54
C LEU A 277 5.58 -0.32 -14.81
N ARG A 278 6.59 0.47 -15.20
CA ARG A 278 7.88 0.48 -14.51
C ARG A 278 7.75 0.97 -13.06
N VAL A 279 7.00 2.04 -12.84
CA VAL A 279 6.66 2.53 -11.50
C VAL A 279 5.89 1.47 -10.71
N SER A 280 4.88 0.85 -11.32
CA SER A 280 4.08 -0.20 -10.67
C SER A 280 4.93 -1.40 -10.27
N SER A 281 5.85 -1.84 -11.13
CA SER A 281 6.81 -2.93 -10.83
C SER A 281 7.70 -2.60 -9.64
N SER A 282 8.24 -1.37 -9.58
CA SER A 282 9.06 -0.92 -8.44
C SER A 282 8.26 -0.78 -7.15
N LEU A 283 6.99 -0.45 -7.26
CA LEU A 283 6.11 -0.28 -6.09
C LEU A 283 5.47 -1.60 -5.61
N GLY A 284 5.30 -2.60 -6.45
CA GLY A 284 4.73 -3.92 -6.15
C GLY A 284 3.21 -3.95 -6.04
#